data_352db86176feaba02891f3593fe62593
#
_entry.id   352db86176feaba02891f3593fe62593
#
_cell.length_a   1.000
_cell.length_b   1.000
_cell.length_c   1.000
_cell.angle_alpha   90.00
_cell.angle_beta   90.00
_cell.angle_gamma   90.00
#
_symmetry.space_group_name_H-M   'P 1'
#
loop_
_entity.id
_entity.type
_entity.pdbx_description
1 polymer ?
#
loop_
_entity_poly.entity_id
_entity_poly.type
_entity_poly.pdbx_seq_one_letter_code
_entity_poly.pdbx_strand_id
1 'polypeptide(L)'
;MLWPIVTNQHYKDALKQAEDGGSPNNISPIIRYGLSGGASVMWMGDLETDFMEKIEDAITPEASDILFAPHHGRKSGRVPKDWLDKIDPTIIVVGEAPSSDLTYYDGWDTITQNSAGDIVFECSSGKTHVFVSNSTYSVDFLTKDDGVGDRHGCYYIGTFYT
;
A
#
# COMPACT_ATOMS: atom_id res chain seq x y z
N MET A 1 3.80 8.30 -11.86
CA MET A 1 3.68 6.87 -12.23
C MET A 1 5.09 6.35 -12.48
N LEU A 2 5.49 5.28 -11.79
CA LEU A 2 6.82 4.68 -11.87
C LEU A 2 6.85 3.48 -12.84
N TRP A 3 5.74 2.76 -12.95
CA TRP A 3 5.55 1.60 -13.83
C TRP A 3 4.14 1.65 -14.44
N PRO A 4 3.88 1.16 -15.67
CA PRO A 4 4.83 0.44 -16.52
C PRO A 4 5.77 1.34 -17.32
N ILE A 5 6.96 0.81 -17.62
CA ILE A 5 7.84 1.31 -18.68
C ILE A 5 7.52 0.48 -19.94
N VAL A 6 6.70 1.02 -20.82
CA VAL A 6 6.12 0.29 -21.97
C VAL A 6 7.15 -0.27 -22.95
N THR A 7 8.38 0.23 -22.91
CA THR A 7 9.50 -0.28 -23.72
C THR A 7 10.26 -1.42 -23.07
N ASN A 8 10.06 -1.65 -21.74
CA ASN A 8 10.73 -2.71 -20.97
C ASN A 8 10.25 -4.09 -21.45
N GLN A 9 11.20 -5.03 -21.57
CA GLN A 9 10.89 -6.37 -22.09
C GLN A 9 10.02 -7.17 -21.11
N HIS A 10 10.27 -7.08 -19.80
CA HIS A 10 9.47 -7.77 -18.79
C HIS A 10 7.99 -7.32 -18.82
N TYR A 11 7.74 -6.02 -19.06
CA TYR A 11 6.36 -5.53 -19.23
C TYR A 11 5.69 -6.10 -20.48
N LYS A 12 6.41 -6.12 -21.63
CA LYS A 12 5.88 -6.69 -22.88
C LYS A 12 5.57 -8.17 -22.74
N ASP A 13 6.42 -8.92 -22.04
CA ASP A 13 6.22 -10.35 -21.80
C ASP A 13 5.01 -10.58 -20.89
N ALA A 14 4.84 -9.77 -19.82
CA ALA A 14 3.67 -9.83 -18.93
C ALA A 14 2.37 -9.46 -19.67
N LEU A 15 2.42 -8.44 -20.53
CA LEU A 15 1.28 -8.02 -21.34
C LEU A 15 0.87 -9.15 -22.30
N LYS A 16 1.84 -9.74 -23.00
CA LYS A 16 1.58 -10.88 -23.88
C LYS A 16 1.01 -12.07 -23.11
N GLN A 17 1.53 -12.38 -21.92
CA GLN A 17 0.99 -13.43 -21.07
C GLN A 17 -0.49 -13.18 -20.72
N ALA A 18 -0.84 -11.95 -20.37
CA ALA A 18 -2.23 -11.57 -20.09
C ALA A 18 -3.13 -11.67 -21.33
N GLU A 19 -2.64 -11.24 -22.51
CA GLU A 19 -3.36 -11.37 -23.79
C GLU A 19 -3.59 -12.84 -24.18
N ASP A 20 -2.65 -13.72 -23.86
CA ASP A 20 -2.75 -15.17 -24.10
C ASP A 20 -3.64 -15.89 -23.04
N GLY A 21 -4.30 -15.14 -22.12
CA GLY A 21 -5.22 -15.67 -21.10
C GLY A 21 -4.56 -16.07 -19.79
N GLY A 22 -3.31 -15.69 -19.55
CA GLY A 22 -2.62 -15.83 -18.26
C GLY A 22 -3.01 -14.73 -17.25
N SER A 23 -2.37 -14.74 -16.08
CA SER A 23 -2.63 -13.75 -15.04
C SER A 23 -2.29 -12.32 -15.52
N PRO A 24 -3.19 -11.33 -15.32
CA PRO A 24 -2.90 -9.93 -15.61
C PRO A 24 -2.16 -9.21 -14.48
N ASN A 25 -1.86 -9.86 -13.36
CA ASN A 25 -1.32 -9.22 -12.17
C ASN A 25 -0.07 -8.37 -12.46
N ASN A 26 0.83 -8.90 -13.27
CA ASN A 26 2.14 -8.28 -13.55
C ASN A 26 2.10 -7.14 -14.58
N ILE A 27 0.92 -6.77 -15.09
CA ILE A 27 0.71 -5.53 -15.84
C ILE A 27 0.16 -4.39 -14.97
N SER A 28 -0.03 -4.63 -13.66
CA SER A 28 -0.48 -3.61 -12.72
C SER A 28 0.50 -2.43 -12.66
N PRO A 29 0.00 -1.19 -12.58
CA PRO A 29 0.85 -0.02 -12.49
C PRO A 29 1.43 0.17 -11.08
N ILE A 30 2.63 0.76 -10.99
CA ILE A 30 3.14 1.38 -9.77
C ILE A 30 2.88 2.87 -9.86
N ILE A 31 2.05 3.37 -8.98
CA ILE A 31 1.69 4.78 -8.94
C ILE A 31 2.08 5.34 -7.57
N ARG A 32 2.87 6.41 -7.59
CA ARG A 32 3.09 7.25 -6.42
C ARG A 32 2.43 8.61 -6.66
N TYR A 33 1.70 9.06 -5.69
CA TYR A 33 1.15 10.42 -5.67
C TYR A 33 1.21 10.95 -4.23
N GLY A 34 1.12 12.27 -4.08
CA GLY A 34 1.16 12.90 -2.78
C GLY A 34 0.51 14.27 -2.80
N LEU A 35 0.08 14.69 -1.63
CA LEU A 35 -0.38 16.04 -1.37
C LEU A 35 0.84 16.93 -1.10
N SER A 36 0.89 18.09 -1.72
CA SER A 36 1.97 19.05 -1.44
C SER A 36 1.96 19.46 0.04
N GLY A 37 3.04 19.13 0.75
CA GLY A 37 3.16 19.33 2.19
C GLY A 37 2.32 18.37 3.04
N GLY A 38 1.85 17.27 2.51
CA GLY A 38 1.09 16.24 3.21
C GLY A 38 1.50 14.84 2.75
N ALA A 39 0.69 13.83 3.10
CA ALA A 39 1.02 12.43 2.86
C ALA A 39 1.23 12.08 1.38
N SER A 40 2.16 11.17 1.17
CA SER A 40 2.41 10.48 -0.10
C SER A 40 1.95 9.03 -0.03
N VAL A 41 1.51 8.49 -1.16
CA VAL A 41 0.88 7.17 -1.27
C VAL A 41 1.51 6.38 -2.41
N MET A 42 1.85 5.13 -2.14
CA MET A 42 2.32 4.17 -3.13
C MET A 42 1.27 3.08 -3.35
N TRP A 43 0.89 2.89 -4.60
CA TRP A 43 -0.03 1.86 -5.04
C TRP A 43 0.64 0.98 -6.10
N MET A 44 0.57 -0.35 -5.94
CA MET A 44 1.25 -1.31 -6.82
C MET A 44 0.29 -2.32 -7.48
N GLY A 45 -1.03 -2.16 -7.29
CA GLY A 45 -2.04 -3.10 -7.81
C GLY A 45 -1.79 -4.52 -7.33
N ASP A 46 -1.84 -5.48 -8.24
CA ASP A 46 -1.67 -6.90 -7.93
C ASP A 46 -0.29 -7.44 -8.35
N LEU A 47 0.74 -6.58 -8.44
CA LEU A 47 2.09 -7.01 -8.79
C LEU A 47 2.56 -8.16 -7.89
N GLU A 48 3.18 -9.15 -8.51
CA GLU A 48 3.72 -10.31 -7.82
C GLU A 48 5.19 -10.10 -7.43
N THR A 49 5.63 -10.70 -6.33
CA THR A 49 6.99 -10.58 -5.78
C THR A 49 8.07 -10.88 -6.82
N ASP A 50 7.95 -12.05 -7.47
CA ASP A 50 8.91 -12.49 -8.49
C ASP A 50 9.01 -11.52 -9.68
N PHE A 51 7.93 -10.79 -9.96
CA PHE A 51 7.93 -9.78 -11.01
C PHE A 51 8.57 -8.47 -10.54
N MET A 52 8.28 -8.04 -9.31
CA MET A 52 8.94 -6.87 -8.71
C MET A 52 10.47 -7.05 -8.69
N GLU A 53 10.96 -8.24 -8.33
CA GLU A 53 12.38 -8.59 -8.37
C GLU A 53 12.96 -8.52 -9.79
N LYS A 54 12.22 -8.95 -10.82
CA LYS A 54 12.67 -8.87 -12.22
C LYS A 54 12.81 -7.45 -12.76
N ILE A 55 12.07 -6.50 -12.21
CA ILE A 55 12.08 -5.11 -12.68
C ILE A 55 12.87 -4.16 -11.76
N GLU A 56 13.59 -4.68 -10.77
CA GLU A 56 14.32 -3.88 -9.78
C GLU A 56 15.38 -2.96 -10.40
N ASP A 57 16.03 -3.41 -11.49
CA ASP A 57 16.99 -2.60 -12.24
C ASP A 57 16.33 -1.49 -13.09
N ALA A 58 15.03 -1.61 -13.36
CA ALA A 58 14.31 -0.68 -14.23
C ALA A 58 13.66 0.46 -13.45
N ILE A 59 13.34 0.25 -12.17
CA ILE A 59 12.69 1.23 -11.31
C ILE A 59 13.28 1.22 -9.90
N THR A 60 13.33 2.40 -9.29
CA THR A 60 13.63 2.55 -7.87
C THR A 60 12.38 3.11 -7.19
N PRO A 61 11.78 2.38 -6.24
CA PRO A 61 10.69 2.92 -5.45
C PRO A 61 11.15 4.16 -4.67
N GLU A 62 10.24 5.12 -4.55
CA GLU A 62 10.47 6.35 -3.79
C GLU A 62 9.80 6.24 -2.42
N ALA A 63 10.36 6.95 -1.41
CA ALA A 63 9.77 7.04 -0.09
C ALA A 63 8.30 7.46 -0.15
N SER A 64 7.45 6.81 0.64
CA SER A 64 6.00 7.06 0.64
C SER A 64 5.40 6.75 2.00
N ASP A 65 4.58 7.66 2.53
CA ASP A 65 4.01 7.55 3.88
C ASP A 65 3.01 6.39 3.99
N ILE A 66 2.24 6.13 2.93
CA ILE A 66 1.25 5.05 2.89
C ILE A 66 1.59 4.11 1.73
N LEU A 67 1.80 2.83 2.05
CA LEU A 67 1.96 1.77 1.07
C LEU A 67 0.73 0.87 1.08
N PHE A 68 0.05 0.77 -0.06
CA PHE A 68 -0.93 -0.30 -0.25
C PHE A 68 -0.22 -1.57 -0.70
N ALA A 69 -0.26 -2.60 0.16
CA ALA A 69 0.38 -3.88 -0.11
C ALA A 69 -0.15 -4.50 -1.40
N PRO A 70 0.71 -4.79 -2.38
CA PRO A 70 0.26 -5.35 -3.65
C PRO A 70 -0.38 -6.72 -3.46
N HIS A 71 -1.27 -7.06 -4.39
CA HIS A 71 -2.02 -8.31 -4.39
C HIS A 71 -2.71 -8.57 -3.04
N HIS A 72 -3.31 -7.52 -2.46
CA HIS A 72 -3.98 -7.52 -1.14
C HIS A 72 -3.08 -7.89 0.05
N GLY A 73 -1.75 -7.93 -0.12
CA GLY A 73 -0.81 -8.41 0.91
C GLY A 73 -0.64 -9.93 0.96
N ARG A 74 -1.14 -10.65 -0.06
CA ARG A 74 -0.98 -12.11 -0.18
C ARG A 74 0.48 -12.49 -0.40
N LYS A 75 0.82 -13.76 -0.10
CA LYS A 75 2.17 -14.29 -0.21
C LYS A 75 2.85 -14.03 -1.55
N SER A 76 2.09 -14.11 -2.65
CA SER A 76 2.61 -13.87 -4.01
C SER A 76 2.87 -12.40 -4.33
N GLY A 77 2.32 -11.45 -3.56
CA GLY A 77 2.49 -10.01 -3.75
C GLY A 77 3.31 -9.33 -2.65
N ARG A 78 4.15 -10.08 -1.93
CA ARG A 78 5.02 -9.51 -0.90
C ARG A 78 6.03 -8.55 -1.52
N VAL A 79 6.06 -7.31 -1.04
CA VAL A 79 7.04 -6.33 -1.51
C VAL A 79 8.45 -6.79 -1.12
N PRO A 80 9.42 -6.84 -2.04
CA PRO A 80 10.79 -7.18 -1.71
C PRO A 80 11.33 -6.29 -0.59
N LYS A 81 12.17 -6.88 0.30
CA LYS A 81 12.66 -6.15 1.47
C LYS A 81 13.43 -4.89 1.11
N ASP A 82 14.26 -4.95 0.08
CA ASP A 82 15.05 -3.80 -0.40
C ASP A 82 14.14 -2.67 -0.93
N TRP A 83 12.95 -3.01 -1.42
CA TRP A 83 11.95 -2.02 -1.82
C TRP A 83 11.26 -1.43 -0.60
N LEU A 84 10.89 -2.25 0.40
CA LEU A 84 10.33 -1.77 1.66
C LEU A 84 11.27 -0.80 2.36
N ASP A 85 12.56 -1.13 2.42
CA ASP A 85 13.59 -0.29 3.03
C ASP A 85 13.75 1.07 2.29
N LYS A 86 13.49 1.12 0.97
CA LYS A 86 13.52 2.35 0.17
C LYS A 86 12.22 3.16 0.27
N ILE A 87 11.07 2.48 0.34
CA ILE A 87 9.76 3.13 0.47
C ILE A 87 9.62 3.71 1.87
N ASP A 88 10.15 3.02 2.87
CA ASP A 88 10.13 3.41 4.29
C ASP A 88 8.74 3.91 4.75
N PRO A 89 7.67 3.09 4.59
CA PRO A 89 6.32 3.56 4.80
C PRO A 89 6.01 3.77 6.28
N THR A 90 5.32 4.84 6.60
CA THR A 90 4.73 5.08 7.93
C THR A 90 3.62 4.07 8.22
N ILE A 91 2.82 3.73 7.20
CA ILE A 91 1.72 2.76 7.32
C ILE A 91 1.69 1.86 6.10
N ILE A 92 1.57 0.54 6.32
CA ILE A 92 1.24 -0.42 5.28
C ILE A 92 -0.23 -0.83 5.41
N VAL A 93 -0.99 -0.59 4.36
CA VAL A 93 -2.37 -1.08 4.26
C VAL A 93 -2.36 -2.45 3.63
N VAL A 94 -2.80 -3.44 4.40
CA VAL A 94 -2.95 -4.83 3.94
C VAL A 94 -4.42 -5.06 3.61
N GLY A 95 -4.71 -5.49 2.39
CA GLY A 95 -6.06 -5.80 1.94
C GLY A 95 -6.61 -7.11 2.54
N GLU A 96 -7.55 -7.72 1.86
CA GLU A 96 -8.11 -9.02 2.26
C GLU A 96 -7.13 -10.15 1.92
N ALA A 97 -6.27 -10.50 2.86
CA ALA A 97 -5.32 -11.60 2.75
C ALA A 97 -5.63 -12.72 3.75
N PRO A 98 -5.25 -13.97 3.47
CA PRO A 98 -5.29 -15.03 4.47
C PRO A 98 -4.49 -14.65 5.73
N SER A 99 -4.98 -15.02 6.91
CA SER A 99 -4.32 -14.68 8.18
C SER A 99 -2.86 -15.17 8.28
N SER A 100 -2.53 -16.25 7.58
CA SER A 100 -1.15 -16.76 7.46
C SER A 100 -0.19 -15.82 6.72
N ASP A 101 -0.72 -14.89 5.94
CA ASP A 101 0.10 -13.98 5.12
C ASP A 101 0.31 -12.62 5.80
N LEU A 102 -0.48 -12.31 6.84
CA LEU A 102 -0.45 -11.00 7.53
C LEU A 102 0.86 -10.74 8.28
N THR A 103 1.58 -11.79 8.68
CA THR A 103 2.84 -11.69 9.44
C THR A 103 4.06 -11.28 8.60
N TYR A 104 3.91 -11.15 7.28
CA TYR A 104 5.06 -10.76 6.44
C TYR A 104 5.58 -9.35 6.75
N TYR A 105 4.66 -8.45 7.08
CA TYR A 105 4.97 -7.07 7.39
C TYR A 105 5.17 -6.82 8.90
N ASP A 106 5.39 -7.88 9.70
CA ASP A 106 5.72 -7.75 11.12
C ASP A 106 6.96 -6.87 11.30
N GLY A 107 6.87 -5.89 12.20
CA GLY A 107 7.89 -4.85 12.38
C GLY A 107 7.60 -3.54 11.66
N TRP A 108 6.55 -3.50 10.85
CA TRP A 108 5.99 -2.29 10.23
C TRP A 108 4.62 -1.99 10.83
N ASP A 109 4.27 -0.71 10.90
CA ASP A 109 2.92 -0.28 11.30
C ASP A 109 1.91 -0.64 10.20
N THR A 110 0.99 -1.55 10.52
CA THR A 110 0.04 -2.08 9.54
C THR A 110 -1.41 -1.83 9.94
N ILE A 111 -2.27 -1.56 8.95
CA ILE A 111 -3.72 -1.58 9.09
C ILE A 111 -4.26 -2.64 8.13
N THR A 112 -4.96 -3.65 8.67
CA THR A 112 -5.50 -4.73 7.87
C THR A 112 -6.98 -4.55 7.60
N GLN A 113 -7.39 -4.59 6.34
CA GLN A 113 -8.78 -4.46 5.93
C GLN A 113 -9.66 -5.58 6.49
N ASN A 114 -9.10 -6.78 6.67
CA ASN A 114 -9.78 -7.91 7.33
C ASN A 114 -10.38 -7.54 8.70
N SER A 115 -9.68 -6.70 9.46
CA SER A 115 -10.09 -6.32 10.82
C SER A 115 -10.65 -4.91 10.91
N ALA A 116 -10.11 -3.98 10.12
CA ALA A 116 -10.52 -2.58 10.13
C ALA A 116 -11.82 -2.32 9.35
N GLY A 117 -12.11 -3.17 8.34
CA GLY A 117 -13.15 -2.91 7.35
C GLY A 117 -12.72 -1.83 6.36
N ASP A 118 -13.62 -0.91 6.01
CA ASP A 118 -13.25 0.24 5.17
C ASP A 118 -12.25 1.13 5.89
N ILE A 119 -11.26 1.63 5.16
CA ILE A 119 -10.21 2.50 5.70
C ILE A 119 -10.23 3.81 4.92
N VAL A 120 -10.31 4.92 5.63
CA VAL A 120 -10.32 6.26 5.05
C VAL A 120 -9.13 7.06 5.59
N PHE A 121 -8.31 7.60 4.70
CA PHE A 121 -7.24 8.53 5.01
C PHE A 121 -7.68 9.95 4.61
N GLU A 122 -7.88 10.83 5.58
CA GLU A 122 -8.16 12.24 5.36
C GLU A 122 -6.84 13.01 5.42
N CYS A 123 -6.22 13.19 4.25
CA CYS A 123 -4.91 13.82 4.14
C CYS A 123 -5.03 15.35 4.08
N SER A 124 -4.21 16.04 4.84
CA SER A 124 -4.05 17.49 4.83
C SER A 124 -2.57 17.86 4.92
N SER A 125 -2.25 19.16 4.86
CA SER A 125 -0.86 19.60 5.04
C SER A 125 -0.36 19.22 6.44
N GLY A 126 0.75 18.47 6.48
CA GLY A 126 1.46 18.07 7.70
C GLY A 126 0.81 16.95 8.50
N LYS A 127 -0.37 16.45 8.12
CA LYS A 127 -1.03 15.37 8.87
C LYS A 127 -2.08 14.62 8.07
N THR A 128 -2.33 13.39 8.51
CA THR A 128 -3.38 12.52 7.96
C THR A 128 -4.18 11.88 9.09
N HIS A 129 -5.47 12.12 9.12
CA HIS A 129 -6.40 11.44 10.03
C HIS A 129 -6.84 10.11 9.42
N VAL A 130 -6.91 9.08 10.26
CA VAL A 130 -7.27 7.72 9.83
C VAL A 130 -8.58 7.30 10.47
N PHE A 131 -9.48 6.78 9.64
CA PHE A 131 -10.80 6.32 10.07
C PHE A 131 -11.04 4.90 9.53
N VAL A 132 -11.81 4.10 10.27
CA VAL A 132 -12.17 2.74 9.88
C VAL A 132 -13.64 2.45 10.14
N SER A 133 -14.23 1.51 9.39
CA SER A 133 -15.66 1.18 9.58
C SER A 133 -15.93 0.27 10.77
N ASN A 134 -14.91 -0.45 11.29
CA ASN A 134 -15.06 -1.28 12.49
C ASN A 134 -14.88 -0.45 13.78
N SER A 135 -15.94 -0.26 14.56
CA SER A 135 -15.95 0.53 15.81
C SER A 135 -15.05 -0.03 16.92
N THR A 136 -14.63 -1.30 16.84
CA THR A 136 -13.80 -1.95 17.85
C THR A 136 -12.33 -2.03 17.45
N TYR A 137 -11.99 -1.59 16.23
CA TYR A 137 -10.61 -1.58 15.74
C TYR A 137 -9.82 -0.40 16.32
N SER A 138 -8.62 -0.66 16.75
CA SER A 138 -7.69 0.36 17.21
C SER A 138 -6.25 -0.06 16.96
N VAL A 139 -5.36 0.92 16.89
CA VAL A 139 -3.90 0.74 16.80
C VAL A 139 -3.25 1.70 17.80
N ASP A 140 -2.05 1.39 18.23
CA ASP A 140 -1.29 2.14 19.23
C ASP A 140 -0.23 3.07 18.64
N PHE A 141 0.09 2.91 17.35
CA PHE A 141 1.07 3.73 16.65
C PHE A 141 0.52 5.08 16.13
N LEU A 142 -0.80 5.29 16.14
CA LEU A 142 -1.42 6.57 15.76
C LEU A 142 -1.66 7.46 16.97
N THR A 143 -1.40 8.77 16.82
CA THR A 143 -1.69 9.76 17.85
C THR A 143 -3.18 10.13 17.84
N LYS A 144 -3.80 10.23 19.03
CA LYS A 144 -5.16 10.75 19.14
C LYS A 144 -5.14 12.27 19.24
N ASP A 145 -5.67 12.94 18.21
CA ASP A 145 -5.83 14.39 18.22
C ASP A 145 -7.14 14.77 18.92
N ASP A 146 -7.09 15.75 19.82
CA ASP A 146 -8.26 16.29 20.46
C ASP A 146 -9.18 17.00 19.46
N GLY A 147 -10.48 16.80 19.60
CA GLY A 147 -11.50 17.45 18.77
C GLY A 147 -11.72 16.82 17.40
N VAL A 148 -11.02 15.75 17.05
CA VAL A 148 -11.32 14.95 15.86
C VAL A 148 -12.38 13.91 16.23
N GLY A 149 -13.57 14.07 15.66
CA GLY A 149 -14.67 13.11 15.82
C GLY A 149 -14.80 12.20 14.61
N ASP A 150 -15.68 11.20 14.75
CA ASP A 150 -16.04 10.26 13.68
C ASP A 150 -16.61 11.00 12.46
N ARG A 151 -16.25 10.56 11.26
CA ARG A 151 -16.72 11.13 9.99
C ARG A 151 -16.60 10.11 8.84
N HIS A 152 -17.13 10.44 7.68
CA HIS A 152 -17.17 9.53 6.51
C HIS A 152 -17.93 8.22 6.76
N GLY A 153 -18.81 8.16 7.78
CA GLY A 153 -19.43 6.91 8.22
C GLY A 153 -18.50 5.95 8.95
N CYS A 154 -17.31 6.41 9.35
CA CYS A 154 -16.25 5.65 9.99
C CYS A 154 -15.84 6.25 11.34
N TYR A 155 -15.18 5.43 12.15
CA TYR A 155 -14.67 5.77 13.47
C TYR A 155 -13.23 6.26 13.38
N TYR A 156 -12.93 7.37 14.04
CA TYR A 156 -11.58 7.93 14.11
C TYR A 156 -10.65 7.05 14.96
N ILE A 157 -9.57 6.56 14.35
CA ILE A 157 -8.59 5.71 15.05
C ILE A 157 -7.25 6.40 15.34
N GLY A 158 -7.03 7.62 14.82
CA GLY A 158 -5.86 8.43 15.14
C GLY A 158 -5.29 9.17 13.92
N THR A 159 -4.15 9.80 14.14
CA THR A 159 -3.44 10.69 13.20
C THR A 159 -1.98 10.28 13.11
N PHE A 160 -1.38 10.37 11.93
CA PHE A 160 0.07 10.46 11.77
C PHE A 160 0.45 11.78 11.10
N TYR A 161 1.69 12.22 11.33
CA TYR A 161 2.23 13.48 10.84
C TYR A 161 3.27 13.23 9.75
N THR A 162 3.30 14.11 8.71
CA THR A 162 4.17 14.02 7.52
C THR A 162 5.13 15.20 7.45
#